data_21db2da29223f1fb2efbe6243752c8ae
#
_entry.id   21db2da29223f1fb2efbe6243752c8ae
#
_cell.length_a   1.000
_cell.length_b   1.000
_cell.length_c   1.000
_cell.angle_alpha   90.00
_cell.angle_beta   90.00
_cell.angle_gamma   90.00
#
_symmetry.space_group_name_H-M   'P 1'
#
loop_
_entity.id
_entity.type
_entity.pdbx_description
1 polymer ?
#
loop_
_entity_poly.entity_id
_entity_poly.type
_entity_poly.pdbx_seq_one_letter_code
_entity_poly.pdbx_strand_id
1 'polypeptide(L)'
;MKKNMFKDILITGFAMFAIFFGSGNLIFPPQVGLLSGEYVFWAIGGLALSGILFPMLAVAAVGNVGYGLQDMMKHVTSWWHYLYMGLGLLVVIFGTIPRCGGVAYETGFEGIFGSLPVYARILFLLIFFGVSYYFAMNKSNVIDRIGKYLTPILLITLLVIILLAIFLPMGAIGGGLQESGQEAFLSAFLTGYNTGDVGTGIICAGIFIAAFREKGYTGKEEYKKMMFGIIVIGFLLLFIVYGGLAYLGAQGGSDYPADVDTTYLLTDLVRRLAGSGGSIVLSLAVIFACLTTAVGMIATTGQWVEEWTKGKIPYKWASLIITIAIFLVSSTGVSNVLTISGPIFTILFPMSVVMMILGLFKKFVPNDGAWKGAVIVSAVMSLFDALNVAQSSGLIPIDVSGIMNIIYKIPFARQGFAWVVPTIIGFFVGAVIYKVRGKESIPYTI
;
A
#
# COMPACT_ATOMS: atom_id res chain seq x y z
N MET A 1 17.14 -25.47 15.72
CA MET A 1 16.55 -25.92 14.44
C MET A 1 17.62 -25.87 13.34
N LYS A 2 17.69 -26.88 12.44
CA LYS A 2 18.62 -26.78 11.29
C LYS A 2 18.14 -25.63 10.38
N LYS A 3 19.02 -24.67 10.11
CA LYS A 3 18.76 -23.57 9.15
C LYS A 3 18.51 -24.16 7.75
N ASN A 4 17.35 -23.91 7.19
CA ASN A 4 17.06 -24.17 5.78
C ASN A 4 16.67 -22.85 5.11
N MET A 5 17.70 -22.14 4.61
CA MET A 5 17.54 -20.79 4.04
C MET A 5 16.49 -20.73 2.93
N PHE A 6 16.44 -21.71 2.04
CA PHE A 6 15.45 -21.74 0.95
C PHE A 6 14.01 -21.81 1.47
N LYS A 7 13.76 -22.73 2.41
CA LYS A 7 12.44 -22.86 3.05
C LYS A 7 12.05 -21.60 3.79
N ASP A 8 13.00 -20.97 4.50
CA ASP A 8 12.76 -19.74 5.27
C ASP A 8 12.50 -18.55 4.33
N ILE A 9 13.19 -18.45 3.19
CA ILE A 9 12.91 -17.46 2.14
C ILE A 9 11.50 -17.64 1.59
N LEU A 10 11.10 -18.86 1.26
CA LEU A 10 9.74 -19.14 0.76
C LEU A 10 8.68 -18.71 1.77
N ILE A 11 8.77 -19.20 3.02
CA ILE A 11 7.77 -18.88 4.05
C ILE A 11 7.69 -17.37 4.30
N THR A 12 8.84 -16.69 4.41
CA THR A 12 8.85 -15.26 4.68
C THR A 12 8.47 -14.43 3.44
N GLY A 13 8.76 -14.91 2.22
CA GLY A 13 8.30 -14.31 0.97
C GLY A 13 6.79 -14.41 0.79
N PHE A 14 6.17 -15.54 1.14
CA PHE A 14 4.71 -15.67 1.21
C PHE A 14 4.09 -14.75 2.27
N ALA A 15 4.76 -14.60 3.43
CA ALA A 15 4.31 -13.64 4.45
C ALA A 15 4.43 -12.19 3.94
N MET A 16 5.48 -11.87 3.18
CA MET A 16 5.64 -10.56 2.53
C MET A 16 4.50 -10.31 1.53
N PHE A 17 4.20 -11.27 0.65
CA PHE A 17 3.03 -11.19 -0.23
C PHE A 17 1.75 -10.92 0.58
N ALA A 18 1.50 -11.66 1.65
CA ALA A 18 0.28 -11.52 2.46
C ALA A 18 0.15 -10.15 3.15
N ILE A 19 1.26 -9.55 3.59
CA ILE A 19 1.28 -8.23 4.22
C ILE A 19 0.97 -7.13 3.19
N PHE A 20 1.55 -7.26 2.00
CA PHE A 20 1.34 -6.27 0.94
C PHE A 20 0.05 -6.49 0.15
N PHE A 21 -0.53 -7.68 0.16
CA PHE A 21 -1.74 -7.97 -0.59
C PHE A 21 -3.00 -7.58 0.18
N GLY A 22 -3.43 -6.34 0.00
CA GLY A 22 -4.63 -5.78 0.63
C GLY A 22 -5.77 -5.53 -0.37
N SER A 23 -6.82 -4.84 0.09
CA SER A 23 -8.00 -4.53 -0.72
C SER A 23 -7.69 -3.70 -1.97
N GLY A 24 -6.77 -2.73 -1.88
CA GLY A 24 -6.37 -1.92 -3.04
C GLY A 24 -5.73 -2.72 -4.14
N ASN A 25 -4.96 -3.72 -3.75
CA ASN A 25 -4.21 -4.60 -4.63
C ASN A 25 -5.12 -5.56 -5.42
N LEU A 26 -6.38 -5.68 -4.99
CA LEU A 26 -7.44 -6.38 -5.71
C LEU A 26 -8.18 -5.49 -6.70
N ILE A 27 -8.52 -4.26 -6.30
CA ILE A 27 -9.45 -3.42 -7.06
C ILE A 27 -8.77 -2.51 -8.09
N PHE A 28 -7.53 -2.06 -7.84
CA PHE A 28 -6.84 -1.17 -8.77
C PHE A 28 -6.33 -1.85 -10.05
N PRO A 29 -5.75 -3.06 -10.03
CA PRO A 29 -5.24 -3.66 -11.26
C PRO A 29 -6.30 -3.87 -12.35
N PRO A 30 -7.52 -4.37 -12.08
CA PRO A 30 -8.55 -4.46 -13.11
C PRO A 30 -8.92 -3.11 -13.70
N GLN A 31 -9.03 -2.06 -12.88
CA GLN A 31 -9.31 -0.71 -13.35
C GLN A 31 -8.19 -0.16 -14.24
N VAL A 32 -6.93 -0.35 -13.82
CA VAL A 32 -5.76 0.01 -14.60
C VAL A 32 -5.80 -0.69 -15.97
N GLY A 33 -6.12 -1.97 -15.99
CA GLY A 33 -6.24 -2.75 -17.23
C GLY A 33 -7.35 -2.21 -18.15
N LEU A 34 -8.54 -1.97 -17.61
CA LEU A 34 -9.68 -1.41 -18.34
C LEU A 34 -9.34 -0.07 -19.00
N LEU A 35 -8.75 0.85 -18.22
CA LEU A 35 -8.41 2.18 -18.72
C LEU A 35 -7.26 2.16 -19.74
N SER A 36 -6.37 1.19 -19.67
CA SER A 36 -5.19 1.11 -20.54
C SER A 36 -5.45 0.38 -21.85
N GLY A 37 -6.45 -0.49 -21.92
CA GLY A 37 -6.78 -1.23 -23.13
C GLY A 37 -5.57 -1.91 -23.77
N GLU A 38 -5.27 -1.57 -25.02
CA GLU A 38 -4.13 -2.14 -25.76
C GLU A 38 -2.75 -1.85 -25.14
N TYR A 39 -2.64 -0.79 -24.33
CA TYR A 39 -1.40 -0.42 -23.63
C TYR A 39 -1.25 -1.08 -22.25
N VAL A 40 -2.04 -2.11 -21.94
CA VAL A 40 -2.06 -2.78 -20.63
C VAL A 40 -0.67 -3.26 -20.16
N PHE A 41 0.20 -3.71 -21.04
CA PHE A 41 1.54 -4.16 -20.65
C PHE A 41 2.44 -3.01 -20.17
N TRP A 42 2.28 -1.81 -20.73
CA TRP A 42 2.93 -0.60 -20.23
C TRP A 42 2.38 -0.21 -18.85
N ALA A 43 1.06 -0.30 -18.69
CA ALA A 43 0.40 -0.02 -17.43
C ALA A 43 0.81 -1.02 -16.33
N ILE A 44 0.91 -2.32 -16.65
CA ILE A 44 1.44 -3.34 -15.72
C ILE A 44 2.86 -2.97 -15.29
N GLY A 45 3.71 -2.49 -16.20
CA GLY A 45 5.06 -2.01 -15.87
C GLY A 45 5.06 -0.84 -14.88
N GLY A 46 4.21 0.17 -15.10
CA GLY A 46 4.06 1.33 -14.22
C GLY A 46 3.55 0.94 -12.83
N LEU A 47 2.49 0.14 -12.78
CA LEU A 47 1.90 -0.35 -11.54
C LEU A 47 2.87 -1.27 -10.76
N ALA A 48 3.62 -2.13 -11.47
CA ALA A 48 4.60 -3.01 -10.84
C ALA A 48 5.76 -2.22 -10.22
N LEU A 49 6.18 -1.14 -10.84
CA LEU A 49 7.27 -0.31 -10.34
C LEU A 49 6.87 0.38 -9.02
N SER A 50 5.74 1.11 -9.01
CA SER A 50 5.31 1.89 -7.85
C SER A 50 4.55 1.07 -6.80
N GLY A 51 3.69 0.17 -7.22
CA GLY A 51 2.82 -0.61 -6.33
C GLY A 51 3.43 -1.93 -5.84
N ILE A 52 4.52 -2.43 -6.45
CA ILE A 52 5.15 -3.69 -6.03
C ILE A 52 6.62 -3.49 -5.68
N LEU A 53 7.43 -3.01 -6.64
CA LEU A 53 8.88 -2.95 -6.45
C LEU A 53 9.27 -1.94 -5.36
N PHE A 54 8.72 -0.73 -5.39
CA PHE A 54 9.02 0.30 -4.39
C PHE A 54 8.67 -0.11 -2.97
N PRO A 55 7.51 -0.68 -2.66
CA PRO A 55 7.20 -1.24 -1.34
C PRO A 55 8.25 -2.23 -0.83
N MET A 56 8.69 -3.13 -1.68
CA MET A 56 9.70 -4.14 -1.31
C MET A 56 11.08 -3.55 -1.13
N LEU A 57 11.46 -2.60 -1.98
CA LEU A 57 12.69 -1.84 -1.82
C LEU A 57 12.65 -0.95 -0.57
N ALA A 58 11.49 -0.50 -0.13
CA ALA A 58 11.34 0.22 1.12
C ALA A 58 11.69 -0.65 2.33
N VAL A 59 11.29 -1.93 2.34
CA VAL A 59 11.72 -2.91 3.36
C VAL A 59 13.23 -3.06 3.36
N ALA A 60 13.83 -3.23 2.17
CA ALA A 60 15.29 -3.36 2.03
C ALA A 60 16.01 -2.08 2.49
N ALA A 61 15.47 -0.91 2.21
CA ALA A 61 16.03 0.38 2.61
C ALA A 61 16.10 0.52 4.14
N VAL A 62 15.02 0.18 4.84
CA VAL A 62 15.00 0.18 6.32
C VAL A 62 16.03 -0.81 6.84
N GLY A 63 16.04 -2.04 6.33
CA GLY A 63 17.01 -3.07 6.73
C GLY A 63 18.46 -2.74 6.38
N ASN A 64 18.69 -1.85 5.42
CA ASN A 64 20.04 -1.36 5.12
C ASN A 64 20.51 -0.29 6.12
N VAL A 65 19.61 0.54 6.65
CA VAL A 65 19.91 1.62 7.59
C VAL A 65 19.97 1.13 9.04
N GLY A 66 19.05 0.25 9.42
CA GLY A 66 18.92 -0.24 10.78
C GLY A 66 17.95 -1.40 10.92
N TYR A 67 17.37 -1.53 12.11
CA TYR A 67 16.47 -2.65 12.43
C TYR A 67 14.99 -2.30 12.31
N GLY A 68 14.66 -1.03 12.08
CA GLY A 68 13.28 -0.59 11.98
C GLY A 68 13.10 0.87 11.61
N LEU A 69 11.86 1.30 11.64
CA LEU A 69 11.42 2.65 11.29
C LEU A 69 12.20 3.75 12.02
N GLN A 70 12.39 3.60 13.33
CA GLN A 70 13.07 4.63 14.15
C GLN A 70 14.52 4.85 13.72
N ASP A 71 15.23 3.77 13.35
CA ASP A 71 16.62 3.86 12.89
C ASP A 71 16.76 4.66 11.58
N MET A 72 15.79 4.55 10.69
CA MET A 72 15.76 5.33 9.45
C MET A 72 15.37 6.79 9.72
N MET A 73 14.36 7.02 10.55
CA MET A 73 13.76 8.34 10.77
C MET A 73 14.64 9.27 11.61
N LYS A 74 15.54 8.73 12.47
CA LYS A 74 16.46 9.55 13.28
C LYS A 74 17.40 10.42 12.43
N HIS A 75 17.71 10.00 11.19
CA HIS A 75 18.53 10.77 10.25
C HIS A 75 17.83 12.04 9.75
N VAL A 76 16.49 12.06 9.76
CA VAL A 76 15.73 13.30 9.47
C VAL A 76 15.68 14.16 10.72
N THR A 77 14.98 13.71 11.78
CA THR A 77 15.01 14.32 13.12
C THR A 77 14.61 13.26 14.16
N SER A 78 14.96 13.51 15.44
CA SER A 78 14.64 12.60 16.53
C SER A 78 13.14 12.35 16.73
N TRP A 79 12.29 13.28 16.33
CA TRP A 79 10.83 13.20 16.47
C TRP A 79 10.10 12.84 15.16
N TRP A 80 10.82 12.72 14.02
CA TRP A 80 10.21 12.47 12.71
C TRP A 80 9.41 11.17 12.66
N HIS A 81 9.84 10.16 13.41
CA HIS A 81 9.11 8.89 13.49
C HIS A 81 7.69 9.06 14.06
N TYR A 82 7.47 9.98 15.02
CA TYR A 82 6.12 10.25 15.54
C TYR A 82 5.21 10.88 14.47
N LEU A 83 5.76 11.83 13.68
CA LEU A 83 5.01 12.44 12.58
C LEU A 83 4.63 11.39 11.53
N TYR A 84 5.61 10.58 11.12
CA TYR A 84 5.39 9.55 10.10
C TYR A 84 4.41 8.47 10.55
N MET A 85 4.52 8.00 11.79
CA MET A 85 3.56 7.06 12.39
C MET A 85 2.18 7.70 12.53
N GLY A 86 2.09 9.01 12.86
CA GLY A 86 0.82 9.75 12.89
C GLY A 86 0.13 9.77 11.53
N LEU A 87 0.88 10.07 10.47
CA LEU A 87 0.37 9.98 9.09
C LEU A 87 -0.02 8.54 8.74
N GLY A 88 0.77 7.56 9.15
CA GLY A 88 0.43 6.13 9.01
C GLY A 88 -0.88 5.76 9.72
N LEU A 89 -1.11 6.29 10.91
CA LEU A 89 -2.37 6.10 11.64
C LEU A 89 -3.57 6.72 10.88
N LEU A 90 -3.39 7.90 10.29
CA LEU A 90 -4.43 8.51 9.44
C LEU A 90 -4.72 7.65 8.21
N VAL A 91 -3.68 7.09 7.56
CA VAL A 91 -3.85 6.13 6.45
C VAL A 91 -4.64 4.91 6.88
N VAL A 92 -4.38 4.38 8.07
CA VAL A 92 -5.10 3.20 8.60
C VAL A 92 -6.56 3.53 8.88
N ILE A 93 -6.84 4.68 9.52
CA ILE A 93 -8.20 5.07 9.93
C ILE A 93 -9.04 5.54 8.75
N PHE A 94 -8.48 6.26 7.80
CA PHE A 94 -9.23 6.90 6.71
C PHE A 94 -9.05 6.24 5.35
N GLY A 95 -8.12 5.31 5.20
CA GLY A 95 -7.79 4.71 3.92
C GLY A 95 -7.80 3.19 3.93
N THR A 96 -6.69 2.59 4.38
CA THR A 96 -6.43 1.16 4.15
C THR A 96 -7.49 0.25 4.76
N ILE A 97 -7.85 0.43 6.03
CA ILE A 97 -8.73 -0.52 6.72
C ILE A 97 -10.22 -0.26 6.48
N PRO A 98 -10.71 0.99 6.42
CA PRO A 98 -12.08 1.22 5.95
C PRO A 98 -12.32 0.64 4.55
N ARG A 99 -11.34 0.76 3.64
CA ARG A 99 -11.39 0.16 2.32
C ARG A 99 -11.46 -1.37 2.38
N CYS A 100 -10.71 -2.02 3.30
CA CYS A 100 -10.82 -3.47 3.51
C CYS A 100 -12.25 -3.88 3.89
N GLY A 101 -12.88 -3.16 4.83
CA GLY A 101 -14.28 -3.41 5.21
C GLY A 101 -15.25 -3.22 4.05
N GLY A 102 -15.11 -2.11 3.32
CA GLY A 102 -15.93 -1.80 2.15
C GLY A 102 -15.80 -2.83 1.04
N VAL A 103 -14.56 -3.21 0.66
CA VAL A 103 -14.29 -4.24 -0.37
C VAL A 103 -14.79 -5.61 0.09
N ALA A 104 -14.63 -5.97 1.38
CA ALA A 104 -15.20 -7.21 1.93
C ALA A 104 -16.73 -7.23 1.81
N TYR A 105 -17.39 -6.09 1.94
CA TYR A 105 -18.83 -5.97 1.75
C TYR A 105 -19.20 -5.98 0.26
N GLU A 106 -18.67 -5.06 -0.54
CA GLU A 106 -19.09 -4.82 -1.92
C GLU A 106 -18.64 -5.96 -2.86
N THR A 107 -17.38 -6.35 -2.85
CA THR A 107 -16.88 -7.49 -3.66
C THR A 107 -17.19 -8.84 -3.00
N GLY A 108 -17.10 -8.90 -1.66
CA GLY A 108 -17.31 -10.14 -0.93
C GLY A 108 -18.79 -10.47 -0.73
N PHE A 109 -19.49 -9.70 0.07
CA PHE A 109 -20.86 -10.04 0.49
C PHE A 109 -21.89 -9.77 -0.62
N GLU A 110 -21.89 -8.58 -1.23
CA GLU A 110 -22.76 -8.28 -2.38
C GLU A 110 -22.40 -9.09 -3.62
N GLY A 111 -21.13 -9.51 -3.76
CA GLY A 111 -20.72 -10.43 -4.82
C GLY A 111 -21.46 -11.78 -4.79
N ILE A 112 -21.91 -12.23 -3.61
CA ILE A 112 -22.69 -13.47 -3.42
C ILE A 112 -24.19 -13.19 -3.52
N PHE A 113 -24.67 -12.16 -2.80
CA PHE A 113 -26.11 -11.93 -2.57
C PHE A 113 -26.73 -10.87 -3.49
N GLY A 114 -25.91 -10.19 -4.30
CA GLY A 114 -26.35 -9.03 -5.09
C GLY A 114 -26.43 -7.76 -4.25
N SER A 115 -26.92 -6.68 -4.85
CA SER A 115 -27.06 -5.39 -4.16
C SER A 115 -28.10 -5.46 -3.05
N LEU A 116 -27.74 -4.98 -1.87
CA LEU A 116 -28.53 -5.06 -0.65
C LEU A 116 -28.80 -3.64 -0.09
N PRO A 117 -29.84 -3.47 0.73
CA PRO A 117 -30.12 -2.20 1.39
C PRO A 117 -28.99 -1.74 2.31
N VAL A 118 -28.88 -0.41 2.54
CA VAL A 118 -27.83 0.23 3.34
C VAL A 118 -27.68 -0.38 4.74
N TYR A 119 -28.78 -0.80 5.37
CA TYR A 119 -28.70 -1.45 6.70
C TYR A 119 -27.94 -2.77 6.68
N ALA A 120 -27.93 -3.50 5.58
CA ALA A 120 -27.17 -4.73 5.42
C ALA A 120 -25.65 -4.44 5.42
N ARG A 121 -25.23 -3.35 4.76
CA ARG A 121 -23.84 -2.86 4.80
C ARG A 121 -23.43 -2.54 6.25
N ILE A 122 -24.24 -1.77 6.97
CA ILE A 122 -23.95 -1.38 8.35
C ILE A 122 -23.83 -2.63 9.25
N LEU A 123 -24.75 -3.57 9.13
CA LEU A 123 -24.73 -4.80 9.91
C LEU A 123 -23.52 -5.67 9.59
N PHE A 124 -23.21 -5.85 8.30
CA PHE A 124 -22.01 -6.59 7.87
C PHE A 124 -20.73 -5.97 8.44
N LEU A 125 -20.57 -4.65 8.28
CA LEU A 125 -19.39 -3.94 8.76
C LEU A 125 -19.27 -3.99 10.29
N LEU A 126 -20.39 -3.93 11.01
CA LEU A 126 -20.38 -4.08 12.47
C LEU A 126 -19.86 -5.46 12.89
N ILE A 127 -20.34 -6.52 12.21
CA ILE A 127 -19.87 -7.88 12.44
C ILE A 127 -18.39 -8.02 12.04
N PHE A 128 -18.02 -7.55 10.85
CA PHE A 128 -16.68 -7.63 10.31
C PHE A 128 -15.64 -6.95 11.23
N PHE A 129 -15.89 -5.72 11.65
CA PHE A 129 -14.99 -4.99 12.55
C PHE A 129 -15.07 -5.47 13.99
N GLY A 130 -16.23 -5.96 14.45
CA GLY A 130 -16.37 -6.63 15.73
C GLY A 130 -15.51 -7.88 15.82
N VAL A 131 -15.56 -8.73 14.79
CA VAL A 131 -14.69 -9.91 14.65
C VAL A 131 -13.22 -9.53 14.53
N SER A 132 -12.91 -8.48 13.75
CA SER A 132 -11.55 -7.97 13.61
C SER A 132 -10.97 -7.50 14.95
N TYR A 133 -11.74 -6.74 15.73
CA TYR A 133 -11.37 -6.30 17.06
C TYR A 133 -11.16 -7.46 18.02
N TYR A 134 -12.11 -8.41 18.04
CA TYR A 134 -12.02 -9.60 18.89
C TYR A 134 -10.72 -10.38 18.67
N PHE A 135 -10.36 -10.61 17.41
CA PHE A 135 -9.11 -11.29 17.07
C PHE A 135 -7.87 -10.44 17.35
N ALA A 136 -7.93 -9.13 17.13
CA ALA A 136 -6.83 -8.22 17.48
C ALA A 136 -6.55 -8.23 18.99
N MET A 137 -7.57 -8.36 19.85
CA MET A 137 -7.40 -8.44 21.31
C MET A 137 -6.76 -9.75 21.77
N ASN A 138 -7.03 -10.83 21.07
CA ASN A 138 -6.47 -12.13 21.39
C ASN A 138 -5.14 -12.28 20.64
N LYS A 139 -4.03 -11.83 21.23
CA LYS A 139 -2.64 -11.95 20.71
C LYS A 139 -2.22 -13.39 20.38
N SER A 140 -3.16 -14.34 20.34
CA SER A 140 -2.93 -15.75 20.11
C SER A 140 -2.83 -16.06 18.62
N ASN A 141 -2.16 -17.15 18.31
CA ASN A 141 -1.89 -17.82 17.02
C ASN A 141 -3.03 -17.86 15.97
N VAL A 142 -4.16 -17.16 16.18
CA VAL A 142 -5.29 -17.14 15.24
C VAL A 142 -4.93 -16.35 14.00
N ILE A 143 -4.24 -15.20 14.15
CA ILE A 143 -3.77 -14.39 13.02
C ILE A 143 -2.82 -15.23 12.14
N ASP A 144 -1.86 -15.93 12.78
CA ASP A 144 -0.93 -16.80 12.07
C ASP A 144 -1.64 -17.97 11.38
N ARG A 145 -2.66 -18.55 12.02
CA ARG A 145 -3.44 -19.64 11.42
C ARG A 145 -4.31 -19.16 10.27
N ILE A 146 -4.98 -18.04 10.43
CA ILE A 146 -5.80 -17.43 9.39
C ILE A 146 -4.91 -17.07 8.18
N GLY A 147 -3.82 -16.35 8.38
CA GLY A 147 -2.89 -16.00 7.32
C GLY A 147 -2.24 -17.22 6.66
N LYS A 148 -1.90 -18.26 7.43
CA LYS A 148 -1.27 -19.48 6.92
C LYS A 148 -2.16 -20.29 5.99
N TYR A 149 -3.47 -20.30 6.20
CA TYR A 149 -4.40 -21.09 5.38
C TYR A 149 -5.13 -20.23 4.34
N LEU A 150 -5.52 -19.01 4.70
CA LEU A 150 -6.34 -18.19 3.81
C LEU A 150 -5.53 -17.53 2.69
N THR A 151 -4.28 -17.14 2.97
CA THR A 151 -3.43 -16.55 1.93
C THR A 151 -3.16 -17.51 0.76
N PRO A 152 -2.80 -18.79 0.98
CA PRO A 152 -2.70 -19.76 -0.09
C PRO A 152 -4.02 -19.98 -0.85
N ILE A 153 -5.15 -20.04 -0.15
CA ILE A 153 -6.47 -20.20 -0.79
C ILE A 153 -6.76 -19.01 -1.70
N LEU A 154 -6.58 -17.78 -1.19
CA LEU A 154 -6.75 -16.57 -1.97
C LEU A 154 -5.85 -16.57 -3.22
N LEU A 155 -4.57 -16.86 -3.04
CA LEU A 155 -3.62 -16.91 -4.14
C LEU A 155 -4.00 -17.92 -5.20
N ILE A 156 -4.38 -19.13 -4.78
CA ILE A 156 -4.84 -20.20 -5.71
C ILE A 156 -6.09 -19.73 -6.45
N THR A 157 -7.07 -19.13 -5.73
CA THR A 157 -8.29 -18.59 -6.36
C THR A 157 -7.95 -17.55 -7.43
N LEU A 158 -7.09 -16.58 -7.11
CA LEU A 158 -6.69 -15.56 -8.07
C LEU A 158 -5.91 -16.13 -9.25
N LEU A 159 -5.01 -17.09 -9.01
CA LEU A 159 -4.29 -17.78 -10.09
C LEU A 159 -5.24 -18.54 -11.02
N VAL A 160 -6.25 -19.22 -10.49
CA VAL A 160 -7.27 -19.88 -11.30
C VAL A 160 -8.03 -18.87 -12.17
N ILE A 161 -8.47 -17.75 -11.60
CA ILE A 161 -9.15 -16.67 -12.34
C ILE A 161 -8.24 -16.11 -13.46
N ILE A 162 -6.97 -15.86 -13.15
CA ILE A 162 -6.00 -15.37 -14.13
C ILE A 162 -5.77 -16.38 -15.26
N LEU A 163 -5.64 -17.67 -14.93
CA LEU A 163 -5.49 -18.72 -15.93
C LEU A 163 -6.75 -18.83 -16.81
N LEU A 164 -7.94 -18.74 -16.22
CA LEU A 164 -9.17 -18.70 -17.00
C LEU A 164 -9.18 -17.49 -17.94
N ALA A 165 -8.80 -16.29 -17.47
CA ALA A 165 -8.73 -15.09 -18.32
C ALA A 165 -7.73 -15.21 -19.48
N ILE A 166 -6.64 -15.96 -19.30
CA ILE A 166 -5.64 -16.21 -20.35
C ILE A 166 -6.13 -17.25 -21.36
N PHE A 167 -6.71 -18.36 -20.89
CA PHE A 167 -7.08 -19.49 -21.76
C PHE A 167 -8.49 -19.37 -22.34
N LEU A 168 -9.39 -18.64 -21.68
CA LEU A 168 -10.78 -18.41 -22.08
C LEU A 168 -11.07 -16.90 -22.10
N PRO A 169 -10.41 -16.12 -22.98
CA PRO A 169 -10.56 -14.68 -22.98
C PRO A 169 -12.02 -14.26 -23.25
N MET A 170 -12.50 -13.28 -22.49
CA MET A 170 -13.89 -12.78 -22.62
C MET A 170 -14.07 -11.88 -23.84
N GLY A 171 -13.01 -11.22 -24.31
CA GLY A 171 -13.05 -10.32 -25.44
C GLY A 171 -11.64 -9.94 -25.92
N ALA A 172 -11.58 -9.19 -27.02
CA ALA A 172 -10.34 -8.62 -27.49
C ALA A 172 -9.89 -7.47 -26.57
N ILE A 173 -8.60 -7.38 -26.33
CA ILE A 173 -8.02 -6.24 -25.60
C ILE A 173 -8.17 -5.00 -26.49
N GLY A 174 -8.79 -3.92 -25.95
CA GLY A 174 -9.02 -2.69 -26.67
C GLY A 174 -9.88 -1.72 -25.88
N GLY A 175 -10.22 -0.58 -26.46
CA GLY A 175 -11.17 0.38 -25.87
C GLY A 175 -10.67 1.16 -24.66
N GLY A 176 -9.38 1.16 -24.36
CA GLY A 176 -8.80 1.96 -23.28
C GLY A 176 -8.86 3.47 -23.56
N LEU A 177 -8.72 4.28 -22.52
CA LEU A 177 -8.71 5.75 -22.59
C LEU A 177 -7.34 6.35 -22.85
N GLN A 178 -6.26 5.63 -22.53
CA GLN A 178 -4.90 6.12 -22.76
C GLN A 178 -4.56 6.07 -24.25
N GLU A 179 -3.95 7.16 -24.73
CA GLU A 179 -3.59 7.33 -26.13
C GLU A 179 -2.19 6.80 -26.45
N SER A 180 -1.41 6.44 -25.44
CA SER A 180 -0.04 5.94 -25.59
C SER A 180 0.41 5.05 -24.45
N GLY A 181 1.42 4.19 -24.73
CA GLY A 181 2.04 3.37 -23.70
C GLY A 181 2.70 4.20 -22.58
N GLN A 182 3.24 5.39 -22.91
CA GLN A 182 3.81 6.28 -21.90
C GLN A 182 2.73 6.81 -20.93
N GLU A 183 1.59 7.21 -21.47
CA GLU A 183 0.47 7.68 -20.65
C GLU A 183 -0.07 6.56 -19.76
N ALA A 184 -0.26 5.36 -20.33
CA ALA A 184 -0.70 4.18 -19.59
C ALA A 184 0.28 3.81 -18.46
N PHE A 185 1.59 3.86 -18.74
CA PHE A 185 2.61 3.63 -17.71
C PHE A 185 2.54 4.66 -16.58
N LEU A 186 2.49 5.96 -16.90
CA LEU A 186 2.48 7.03 -15.91
C LEU A 186 1.19 7.02 -15.08
N SER A 187 0.04 6.83 -15.71
CA SER A 187 -1.26 6.72 -15.05
C SER A 187 -1.27 5.55 -14.05
N ALA A 188 -0.81 4.37 -14.49
CA ALA A 188 -0.71 3.20 -13.65
C ALA A 188 0.33 3.36 -12.52
N PHE A 189 1.46 4.03 -12.80
CA PHE A 189 2.45 4.36 -11.77
C PHE A 189 1.84 5.25 -10.67
N LEU A 190 1.07 6.27 -11.04
CA LEU A 190 0.37 7.14 -10.08
C LEU A 190 -0.73 6.40 -9.34
N THR A 191 -1.42 5.46 -9.98
CA THR A 191 -2.40 4.59 -9.30
C THR A 191 -1.74 3.76 -8.20
N GLY A 192 -0.49 3.35 -8.38
CA GLY A 192 0.29 2.68 -7.35
C GLY A 192 0.50 3.51 -6.06
N TYR A 193 0.39 4.85 -6.10
CA TYR A 193 0.38 5.69 -4.90
C TYR A 193 -0.77 5.31 -3.95
N ASN A 194 -1.93 5.04 -4.52
CA ASN A 194 -3.16 4.76 -3.79
C ASN A 194 -3.19 3.36 -3.16
N THR A 195 -2.22 2.48 -3.45
CA THR A 195 -2.07 1.22 -2.70
C THR A 195 -1.61 1.48 -1.27
N GLY A 196 -0.78 2.52 -1.06
CA GLY A 196 -0.18 2.87 0.23
C GLY A 196 0.97 1.96 0.65
N ASP A 197 1.39 1.05 -0.22
CA ASP A 197 2.28 -0.06 0.14
C ASP A 197 3.72 0.38 0.39
N VAL A 198 4.21 1.48 -0.20
CA VAL A 198 5.57 1.99 0.09
C VAL A 198 5.69 2.41 1.55
N GLY A 199 4.68 3.11 2.08
CA GLY A 199 4.59 3.46 3.49
C GLY A 199 4.48 2.22 4.38
N THR A 200 3.66 1.26 3.99
CA THR A 200 3.53 -0.05 4.65
C THR A 200 4.87 -0.78 4.68
N GLY A 201 5.64 -0.74 3.59
CA GLY A 201 6.98 -1.33 3.52
C GLY A 201 7.96 -0.77 4.54
N ILE A 202 7.98 0.57 4.72
CA ILE A 202 8.80 1.23 5.74
C ILE A 202 8.34 0.83 7.16
N ILE A 203 7.03 0.82 7.40
CA ILE A 203 6.45 0.52 8.71
C ILE A 203 6.66 -0.93 9.11
N CYS A 204 6.40 -1.87 8.18
CA CYS A 204 6.44 -3.31 8.46
C CYS A 204 7.84 -3.92 8.32
N ALA A 205 8.84 -3.18 7.86
CA ALA A 205 10.21 -3.70 7.66
C ALA A 205 10.77 -4.38 8.89
N GLY A 206 10.53 -3.81 10.09
CA GLY A 206 10.99 -4.37 11.35
C GLY A 206 10.53 -5.81 11.61
N ILE A 207 9.34 -6.18 11.12
CA ILE A 207 8.78 -7.54 11.27
C ILE A 207 9.65 -8.56 10.54
N PHE A 208 10.02 -8.27 9.29
CA PHE A 208 10.88 -9.16 8.48
C PHE A 208 12.29 -9.25 9.05
N ILE A 209 12.83 -8.10 9.49
CA ILE A 209 14.16 -8.02 10.09
C ILE A 209 14.23 -8.83 11.40
N ALA A 210 13.22 -8.72 12.26
CA ALA A 210 13.10 -9.49 13.48
C ALA A 210 13.00 -11.00 13.17
N ALA A 211 12.18 -11.39 12.20
CA ALA A 211 12.03 -12.79 11.78
C ALA A 211 13.37 -13.41 11.30
N PHE A 212 14.21 -12.63 10.60
CA PHE A 212 15.53 -13.12 10.19
C PHE A 212 16.43 -13.39 11.41
N ARG A 213 16.44 -12.48 12.37
CA ARG A 213 17.23 -12.59 13.59
C ARG A 213 16.80 -13.76 14.47
N GLU A 214 15.50 -13.94 14.65
CA GLU A 214 14.93 -15.07 15.40
C GLU A 214 15.31 -16.42 14.79
N LYS A 215 15.40 -16.50 13.47
CA LYS A 215 15.85 -17.68 12.72
C LYS A 215 17.40 -17.80 12.69
N GLY A 216 18.11 -16.86 13.31
CA GLY A 216 19.56 -16.86 13.43
C GLY A 216 20.33 -16.37 12.20
N TYR A 217 19.69 -15.68 11.25
CA TYR A 217 20.34 -15.05 10.10
C TYR A 217 20.87 -13.65 10.50
N THR A 218 21.96 -13.62 11.26
CA THR A 218 22.59 -12.40 11.79
C THR A 218 23.82 -11.95 11.00
N GLY A 219 24.40 -12.84 10.21
CA GLY A 219 25.56 -12.54 9.36
C GLY A 219 25.16 -11.65 8.18
N LYS A 220 26.03 -10.68 7.82
CA LYS A 220 25.74 -9.68 6.77
C LYS A 220 25.35 -10.31 5.42
N GLU A 221 26.05 -11.36 5.00
CA GLU A 221 25.78 -12.03 3.73
C GLU A 221 24.53 -12.92 3.79
N GLU A 222 24.27 -13.59 4.93
CA GLU A 222 23.04 -14.35 5.13
C GLU A 222 21.83 -13.42 5.12
N TYR A 223 21.95 -12.28 5.81
CA TYR A 223 20.90 -11.25 5.86
C TYR A 223 20.58 -10.71 4.47
N LYS A 224 21.57 -10.36 3.66
CA LYS A 224 21.37 -9.89 2.28
C LYS A 224 20.68 -10.95 1.43
N LYS A 225 21.11 -12.21 1.51
CA LYS A 225 20.49 -13.32 0.76
C LYS A 225 19.03 -13.52 1.17
N MET A 226 18.73 -13.48 2.47
CA MET A 226 17.35 -13.55 2.96
C MET A 226 16.51 -12.39 2.42
N MET A 227 16.99 -11.14 2.57
CA MET A 227 16.28 -9.94 2.10
C MET A 227 16.02 -10.00 0.59
N PHE A 228 17.02 -10.29 -0.20
CA PHE A 228 16.89 -10.45 -1.65
C PHE A 228 15.90 -11.56 -2.01
N GLY A 229 16.01 -12.72 -1.37
CA GLY A 229 15.14 -13.86 -1.63
C GLY A 229 13.66 -13.56 -1.35
N ILE A 230 13.34 -12.92 -0.22
CA ILE A 230 11.94 -12.58 0.09
C ILE A 230 11.38 -11.50 -0.83
N ILE A 231 12.21 -10.54 -1.26
CA ILE A 231 11.83 -9.52 -2.24
C ILE A 231 11.49 -10.18 -3.58
N VAL A 232 12.34 -11.10 -4.06
CA VAL A 232 12.10 -11.80 -5.33
C VAL A 232 10.81 -12.61 -5.28
N ILE A 233 10.59 -13.39 -4.23
CA ILE A 233 9.36 -14.19 -4.08
C ILE A 233 8.13 -13.30 -3.97
N GLY A 234 8.17 -12.29 -3.10
CA GLY A 234 7.06 -11.34 -2.93
C GLY A 234 6.75 -10.58 -4.22
N PHE A 235 7.78 -10.11 -4.92
CA PHE A 235 7.63 -9.42 -6.21
C PHE A 235 6.97 -10.31 -7.26
N LEU A 236 7.46 -11.54 -7.44
CA LEU A 236 6.90 -12.46 -8.43
C LEU A 236 5.44 -12.78 -8.16
N LEU A 237 5.10 -13.06 -6.91
CA LEU A 237 3.72 -13.37 -6.54
C LEU A 237 2.78 -12.18 -6.78
N LEU A 238 3.16 -10.97 -6.34
CA LEU A 238 2.36 -9.78 -6.57
C LEU A 238 2.31 -9.40 -8.06
N PHE A 239 3.42 -9.53 -8.78
CA PHE A 239 3.47 -9.22 -10.21
C PHE A 239 2.55 -10.11 -11.04
N ILE A 240 2.53 -11.42 -10.74
CA ILE A 240 1.62 -12.36 -11.40
C ILE A 240 0.16 -11.98 -11.10
N VAL A 241 -0.16 -11.66 -9.86
CA VAL A 241 -1.54 -11.31 -9.48
C VAL A 241 -1.96 -9.98 -10.08
N TYR A 242 -1.14 -8.92 -9.95
CA TYR A 242 -1.48 -7.59 -10.49
C TYR A 242 -1.54 -7.60 -12.01
N GLY A 243 -0.53 -8.23 -12.65
CA GLY A 243 -0.50 -8.35 -14.09
C GLY A 243 -1.67 -9.13 -14.65
N GLY A 244 -2.01 -10.25 -13.99
CA GLY A 244 -3.15 -11.06 -14.38
C GLY A 244 -4.51 -10.37 -14.19
N LEU A 245 -4.69 -9.65 -13.08
CA LEU A 245 -5.91 -8.87 -12.84
C LEU A 245 -6.01 -7.65 -13.78
N ALA A 246 -4.90 -6.99 -14.10
CA ALA A 246 -4.88 -5.92 -15.09
C ALA A 246 -5.20 -6.46 -16.49
N TYR A 247 -4.64 -7.62 -16.85
CA TYR A 247 -4.96 -8.30 -18.09
C TYR A 247 -6.43 -8.67 -18.19
N LEU A 248 -7.03 -9.17 -17.09
CA LEU A 248 -8.47 -9.44 -17.00
C LEU A 248 -9.27 -8.14 -17.21
N GLY A 249 -8.86 -7.04 -16.57
CA GLY A 249 -9.51 -5.73 -16.74
C GLY A 249 -9.48 -5.22 -18.16
N ALA A 250 -8.36 -5.40 -18.88
CA ALA A 250 -8.21 -4.99 -20.28
C ALA A 250 -9.15 -5.75 -21.23
N GLN A 251 -9.58 -6.96 -20.88
CA GLN A 251 -10.58 -7.72 -21.63
C GLN A 251 -12.01 -7.18 -21.47
N GLY A 252 -12.25 -6.30 -20.49
CA GLY A 252 -13.54 -5.61 -20.33
C GLY A 252 -13.84 -4.64 -21.48
N GLY A 253 -12.80 -4.11 -22.12
CA GLY A 253 -12.90 -3.24 -23.29
C GLY A 253 -13.88 -2.07 -23.08
N SER A 254 -14.72 -1.81 -24.09
CA SER A 254 -15.75 -0.75 -24.08
C SER A 254 -17.04 -1.12 -23.33
N ASP A 255 -17.11 -2.31 -22.71
CA ASP A 255 -18.32 -2.77 -22.02
C ASP A 255 -18.60 -1.99 -20.72
N TYR A 256 -17.59 -1.28 -20.21
CA TYR A 256 -17.68 -0.52 -18.97
C TYR A 256 -17.33 0.96 -19.19
N PRO A 257 -18.03 1.87 -18.49
CA PRO A 257 -17.63 3.28 -18.48
C PRO A 257 -16.31 3.46 -17.71
N ALA A 258 -15.58 4.53 -18.02
CA ALA A 258 -14.27 4.82 -17.41
C ALA A 258 -14.32 5.04 -15.90
N ASP A 259 -15.42 5.54 -15.40
CA ASP A 259 -15.74 5.84 -14.00
C ASP A 259 -16.45 4.68 -13.26
N VAL A 260 -16.44 3.49 -13.86
CA VAL A 260 -17.03 2.30 -13.24
C VAL A 260 -16.48 2.07 -11.83
N ASP A 261 -17.35 1.73 -10.90
CA ASP A 261 -16.93 1.37 -9.55
C ASP A 261 -15.97 0.18 -9.59
N THR A 262 -14.83 0.33 -8.91
CA THR A 262 -13.71 -0.65 -8.96
C THR A 262 -14.07 -2.00 -8.36
N THR A 263 -14.94 -2.02 -7.34
CA THR A 263 -15.39 -3.26 -6.69
C THR A 263 -16.40 -3.98 -7.55
N TYR A 264 -17.29 -3.25 -8.18
CA TYR A 264 -18.23 -3.79 -9.16
C TYR A 264 -17.51 -4.37 -10.37
N LEU A 265 -16.54 -3.64 -10.94
CA LEU A 265 -15.77 -4.08 -12.10
C LEU A 265 -15.14 -5.47 -11.85
N LEU A 266 -14.39 -5.63 -10.77
CA LEU A 266 -13.76 -6.91 -10.45
C LEU A 266 -14.79 -8.04 -10.31
N THR A 267 -15.88 -7.77 -9.59
CA THR A 267 -16.90 -8.78 -9.31
C THR A 267 -17.61 -9.22 -10.59
N ASP A 268 -17.96 -8.27 -11.46
CA ASP A 268 -18.68 -8.56 -12.72
C ASP A 268 -17.76 -9.27 -13.73
N LEU A 269 -16.50 -8.83 -13.86
CA LEU A 269 -15.52 -9.53 -14.70
C LEU A 269 -15.35 -10.99 -14.30
N VAL A 270 -15.20 -11.27 -12.99
CA VAL A 270 -15.06 -12.65 -12.50
C VAL A 270 -16.35 -13.44 -12.69
N ARG A 271 -17.51 -12.82 -12.53
CA ARG A 271 -18.81 -13.44 -12.78
C ARG A 271 -18.97 -13.84 -14.25
N ARG A 272 -18.59 -12.98 -15.17
CA ARG A 272 -18.62 -13.26 -16.63
C ARG A 272 -17.66 -14.39 -16.99
N LEU A 273 -16.46 -14.40 -16.40
CA LEU A 273 -15.41 -15.36 -16.73
C LEU A 273 -15.65 -16.75 -16.10
N ALA A 274 -16.00 -16.81 -14.82
CA ALA A 274 -16.04 -18.04 -14.03
C ALA A 274 -17.45 -18.39 -13.50
N GLY A 275 -18.47 -17.63 -13.91
CA GLY A 275 -19.85 -17.83 -13.48
C GLY A 275 -20.07 -17.57 -11.99
N SER A 276 -21.24 -17.94 -11.48
CA SER A 276 -21.61 -17.73 -10.08
C SER A 276 -20.69 -18.47 -9.09
N GLY A 277 -20.21 -19.67 -9.46
CA GLY A 277 -19.29 -20.45 -8.62
C GLY A 277 -17.97 -19.73 -8.39
N GLY A 278 -17.37 -19.16 -9.44
CA GLY A 278 -16.14 -18.39 -9.36
C GLY A 278 -16.31 -17.12 -8.52
N SER A 279 -17.43 -16.41 -8.68
CA SER A 279 -17.77 -15.25 -7.86
C SER A 279 -17.85 -15.59 -6.37
N ILE A 280 -18.50 -16.68 -5.99
CA ILE A 280 -18.61 -17.11 -4.58
C ILE A 280 -17.23 -17.40 -3.99
N VAL A 281 -16.38 -18.11 -4.71
CA VAL A 281 -15.03 -18.44 -4.23
C VAL A 281 -14.17 -17.20 -4.07
N LEU A 282 -14.22 -16.29 -5.06
CA LEU A 282 -13.53 -14.98 -4.96
C LEU A 282 -14.05 -14.17 -3.77
N SER A 283 -15.37 -14.08 -3.62
CA SER A 283 -16.01 -13.31 -2.54
C SER A 283 -15.58 -13.78 -1.16
N LEU A 284 -15.58 -15.08 -0.92
CA LEU A 284 -15.10 -15.64 0.36
C LEU A 284 -13.61 -15.37 0.56
N ALA A 285 -12.78 -15.54 -0.46
CA ALA A 285 -11.36 -15.28 -0.38
C ALA A 285 -11.08 -13.78 -0.06
N VAL A 286 -11.83 -12.86 -0.68
CA VAL A 286 -11.71 -11.42 -0.43
C VAL A 286 -12.11 -11.04 0.99
N ILE A 287 -13.26 -11.56 1.49
CA ILE A 287 -13.69 -11.30 2.88
C ILE A 287 -12.58 -11.70 3.86
N PHE A 288 -12.03 -12.88 3.69
CA PHE A 288 -11.00 -13.40 4.59
C PHE A 288 -9.67 -12.65 4.47
N ALA A 289 -9.23 -12.30 3.24
CA ALA A 289 -8.03 -11.50 3.03
C ALA A 289 -8.15 -10.12 3.70
N CYS A 290 -9.28 -9.44 3.51
CA CYS A 290 -9.57 -8.17 4.14
C CYS A 290 -9.63 -8.27 5.68
N LEU A 291 -10.21 -9.37 6.21
CA LEU A 291 -10.28 -9.62 7.63
C LEU A 291 -8.88 -9.76 8.25
N THR A 292 -7.98 -10.53 7.63
CA THR A 292 -6.61 -10.71 8.15
C THR A 292 -5.84 -9.40 8.19
N THR A 293 -5.96 -8.59 7.15
CA THR A 293 -5.35 -7.26 7.07
C THR A 293 -5.92 -6.33 8.15
N ALA A 294 -7.24 -6.31 8.33
CA ALA A 294 -7.89 -5.48 9.35
C ALA A 294 -7.43 -5.86 10.77
N VAL A 295 -7.40 -7.15 11.09
CA VAL A 295 -6.93 -7.65 12.40
C VAL A 295 -5.48 -7.23 12.66
N GLY A 296 -4.59 -7.44 11.69
CA GLY A 296 -3.17 -7.11 11.82
C GLY A 296 -2.93 -5.60 12.04
N MET A 297 -3.61 -4.76 11.27
CA MET A 297 -3.44 -3.31 11.34
C MET A 297 -4.10 -2.69 12.57
N ILE A 298 -5.27 -3.18 13.01
CA ILE A 298 -5.88 -2.76 14.28
C ILE A 298 -4.94 -3.09 15.45
N ALA A 299 -4.35 -4.28 15.45
CA ALA A 299 -3.40 -4.68 16.47
C ALA A 299 -2.14 -3.78 16.48
N THR A 300 -1.55 -3.53 15.32
CA THR A 300 -0.35 -2.71 15.18
C THR A 300 -0.59 -1.27 15.62
N THR A 301 -1.67 -0.65 15.14
CA THR A 301 -1.98 0.75 15.47
C THR A 301 -2.40 0.94 16.91
N GLY A 302 -3.09 -0.04 17.49
CA GLY A 302 -3.39 -0.05 18.93
C GLY A 302 -2.13 -0.05 19.80
N GLN A 303 -1.10 -0.83 19.42
CA GLN A 303 0.20 -0.83 20.09
C GLN A 303 0.91 0.54 19.93
N TRP A 304 0.88 1.16 18.75
CA TRP A 304 1.49 2.48 18.56
C TRP A 304 0.88 3.54 19.46
N VAL A 305 -0.45 3.57 19.58
CA VAL A 305 -1.14 4.54 20.45
C VAL A 305 -0.80 4.30 21.92
N GLU A 306 -0.72 3.04 22.36
CA GLU A 306 -0.28 2.70 23.73
C GLU A 306 1.14 3.18 23.99
N GLU A 307 2.09 2.91 23.07
CA GLU A 307 3.48 3.34 23.17
C GLU A 307 3.60 4.88 23.18
N TRP A 308 2.91 5.57 22.28
CA TRP A 308 2.93 7.04 22.21
C TRP A 308 2.40 7.71 23.47
N THR A 309 1.34 7.14 24.03
CA THR A 309 0.73 7.65 25.25
C THR A 309 1.43 7.17 26.52
N LYS A 310 2.54 6.40 26.36
CA LYS A 310 3.27 5.78 27.48
C LYS A 310 2.34 4.99 28.40
N GLY A 311 1.41 4.24 27.82
CA GLY A 311 0.43 3.41 28.53
C GLY A 311 -0.76 4.18 29.12
N LYS A 312 -0.88 5.50 28.92
CA LYS A 312 -2.05 6.27 29.39
C LYS A 312 -3.34 5.83 28.72
N ILE A 313 -3.26 5.47 27.42
CA ILE A 313 -4.34 4.80 26.70
C ILE A 313 -3.92 3.35 26.53
N PRO A 314 -4.48 2.42 27.32
CA PRO A 314 -4.16 1.00 27.21
C PRO A 314 -4.53 0.46 25.82
N TYR A 315 -3.76 -0.51 25.34
CA TYR A 315 -3.92 -1.19 24.06
C TYR A 315 -5.38 -1.51 23.69
N LYS A 316 -6.12 -2.08 24.64
CA LYS A 316 -7.53 -2.45 24.44
C LYS A 316 -8.40 -1.27 24.03
N TRP A 317 -8.27 -0.13 24.73
CA TRP A 317 -9.06 1.07 24.45
C TRP A 317 -8.60 1.78 23.19
N ALA A 318 -7.28 1.85 22.95
CA ALA A 318 -6.72 2.39 21.72
C ALA A 318 -7.27 1.64 20.51
N SER A 319 -7.18 0.32 20.50
CA SER A 319 -7.70 -0.54 19.44
C SER A 319 -9.22 -0.40 19.25
N LEU A 320 -9.99 -0.27 20.35
CA LEU A 320 -11.44 -0.08 20.27
C LEU A 320 -11.80 1.25 19.59
N ILE A 321 -11.17 2.35 20.03
CA ILE A 321 -11.42 3.70 19.47
C ILE A 321 -11.07 3.71 17.98
N ILE A 322 -9.92 3.15 17.61
CA ILE A 322 -9.49 3.02 16.22
C ILE A 322 -10.50 2.20 15.42
N THR A 323 -10.96 1.07 15.94
CA THR A 323 -11.94 0.21 15.27
C THR A 323 -13.27 0.93 15.03
N ILE A 324 -13.75 1.70 16.01
CA ILE A 324 -14.97 2.51 15.85
C ILE A 324 -14.78 3.58 14.78
N ALA A 325 -13.64 4.29 14.78
CA ALA A 325 -13.35 5.29 13.75
C ALA A 325 -13.30 4.68 12.35
N ILE A 326 -12.64 3.53 12.20
CA ILE A 326 -12.58 2.77 10.95
C ILE A 326 -13.97 2.34 10.48
N PHE A 327 -14.79 1.82 11.38
CA PHE A 327 -16.17 1.41 11.06
C PHE A 327 -16.99 2.58 10.52
N LEU A 328 -16.93 3.75 11.17
CA LEU A 328 -17.64 4.95 10.73
C LEU A 328 -17.22 5.39 9.33
N VAL A 329 -15.91 5.41 9.06
CA VAL A 329 -15.38 5.75 7.73
C VAL A 329 -15.78 4.69 6.69
N SER A 330 -15.66 3.39 7.01
CA SER A 330 -16.02 2.30 6.10
C SER A 330 -17.51 2.30 5.72
N SER A 331 -18.38 2.76 6.62
CA SER A 331 -19.83 2.81 6.38
C SER A 331 -20.21 3.75 5.25
N THR A 332 -19.33 4.68 4.85
CA THR A 332 -19.55 5.62 3.74
C THR A 332 -19.40 4.97 2.35
N GLY A 333 -18.86 3.76 2.26
CA GLY A 333 -18.61 3.03 1.00
C GLY A 333 -17.20 3.24 0.46
N VAL A 334 -16.76 2.30 -0.41
CA VAL A 334 -15.37 2.27 -0.92
C VAL A 334 -15.03 3.53 -1.71
N SER A 335 -15.91 4.03 -2.56
CA SER A 335 -15.69 5.24 -3.36
C SER A 335 -15.39 6.46 -2.47
N ASN A 336 -16.18 6.67 -1.41
CA ASN A 336 -15.93 7.77 -0.46
C ASN A 336 -14.62 7.57 0.32
N VAL A 337 -14.32 6.34 0.72
CA VAL A 337 -13.04 6.03 1.38
C VAL A 337 -11.86 6.36 0.47
N LEU A 338 -11.92 6.02 -0.82
CA LEU A 338 -10.87 6.37 -1.79
C LEU A 338 -10.72 7.89 -1.92
N THR A 339 -11.82 8.62 -1.98
CA THR A 339 -11.84 10.08 -2.05
C THR A 339 -11.16 10.71 -0.81
N ILE A 340 -11.53 10.28 0.39
CA ILE A 340 -10.98 10.80 1.65
C ILE A 340 -9.49 10.46 1.80
N SER A 341 -9.11 9.25 1.42
CA SER A 341 -7.74 8.76 1.60
C SER A 341 -6.74 9.27 0.56
N GLY A 342 -7.19 9.68 -0.62
CA GLY A 342 -6.34 10.15 -1.71
C GLY A 342 -5.34 11.22 -1.30
N PRO A 343 -5.76 12.34 -0.69
CA PRO A 343 -4.83 13.37 -0.21
C PRO A 343 -3.80 12.84 0.79
N ILE A 344 -4.19 11.93 1.69
CA ILE A 344 -3.29 11.37 2.71
C ILE A 344 -2.21 10.50 2.05
N PHE A 345 -2.58 9.66 1.10
CA PHE A 345 -1.61 8.88 0.32
C PHE A 345 -0.68 9.77 -0.50
N THR A 346 -1.20 10.88 -1.06
CA THR A 346 -0.40 11.85 -1.82
C THR A 346 0.69 12.50 -0.97
N ILE A 347 0.47 12.73 0.33
CA ILE A 347 1.51 13.21 1.26
C ILE A 347 2.53 12.11 1.58
N LEU A 348 2.05 10.91 1.89
CA LEU A 348 2.90 9.85 2.43
C LEU A 348 3.81 9.22 1.38
N PHE A 349 3.33 9.05 0.14
CA PHE A 349 4.05 8.33 -0.91
C PHE A 349 5.39 9.00 -1.28
N PRO A 350 5.48 10.28 -1.63
CA PRO A 350 6.76 10.91 -1.99
C PRO A 350 7.78 10.86 -0.87
N MET A 351 7.38 11.15 0.37
CA MET A 351 8.27 11.04 1.52
C MET A 351 8.82 9.62 1.68
N SER A 352 7.97 8.63 1.51
CA SER A 352 8.35 7.21 1.60
C SER A 352 9.32 6.81 0.52
N VAL A 353 9.10 7.25 -0.73
CA VAL A 353 10.01 7.01 -1.86
C VAL A 353 11.36 7.67 -1.64
N VAL A 354 11.38 8.92 -1.17
CA VAL A 354 12.62 9.64 -0.86
C VAL A 354 13.41 8.90 0.22
N MET A 355 12.76 8.52 1.32
CA MET A 355 13.41 7.77 2.39
C MET A 355 13.91 6.39 1.91
N MET A 356 13.14 5.71 1.07
CA MET A 356 13.55 4.46 0.44
C MET A 356 14.83 4.66 -0.38
N ILE A 357 14.87 5.65 -1.26
CA ILE A 357 16.05 5.94 -2.10
C ILE A 357 17.27 6.25 -1.24
N LEU A 358 17.12 7.15 -0.26
CA LEU A 358 18.21 7.50 0.65
C LEU A 358 18.71 6.29 1.45
N GLY A 359 17.81 5.44 1.93
CA GLY A 359 18.16 4.21 2.66
C GLY A 359 18.87 3.16 1.81
N LEU A 360 18.44 2.97 0.56
CA LEU A 360 19.10 2.05 -0.38
C LEU A 360 20.51 2.53 -0.72
N PHE A 361 20.64 3.82 -1.00
CA PHE A 361 21.87 4.45 -1.44
C PHE A 361 22.60 5.19 -0.31
N LYS A 362 22.47 4.74 0.95
CA LYS A 362 23.03 5.41 2.13
C LYS A 362 24.53 5.76 2.01
N LYS A 363 25.29 4.98 1.25
CA LYS A 363 26.72 5.21 1.02
C LYS A 363 27.00 6.50 0.24
N PHE A 364 26.05 6.96 -0.56
CA PHE A 364 26.14 8.19 -1.36
C PHE A 364 25.53 9.39 -0.65
N VAL A 365 24.94 9.19 0.53
CA VAL A 365 24.37 10.29 1.32
C VAL A 365 25.47 10.88 2.19
N PRO A 366 25.85 12.15 1.96
CA PRO A 366 27.03 12.73 2.59
C PRO A 366 26.88 12.98 4.10
N ASN A 367 25.66 13.29 4.56
CA ASN A 367 25.36 13.58 5.96
C ASN A 367 23.86 13.60 6.23
N ASP A 368 23.46 13.74 7.50
CA ASP A 368 22.03 13.83 7.90
C ASP A 368 21.33 15.09 7.39
N GLY A 369 22.07 16.12 7.00
CA GLY A 369 21.50 17.31 6.37
C GLY A 369 20.88 17.01 5.02
N ALA A 370 21.48 16.09 4.25
CA ALA A 370 20.91 15.59 3.00
C ALA A 370 19.59 14.84 3.24
N TRP A 371 19.51 13.98 4.28
CA TRP A 371 18.26 13.35 4.69
C TRP A 371 17.19 14.39 5.01
N LYS A 372 17.53 15.34 5.90
CA LYS A 372 16.59 16.41 6.32
C LYS A 372 16.09 17.23 5.16
N GLY A 373 17.01 17.71 4.33
CA GLY A 373 16.67 18.57 3.19
C GLY A 373 15.75 17.85 2.21
N ALA A 374 16.11 16.63 1.81
CA ALA A 374 15.31 15.86 0.86
C ALA A 374 13.92 15.50 1.42
N VAL A 375 13.84 14.92 2.62
CA VAL A 375 12.57 14.44 3.18
C VAL A 375 11.63 15.59 3.55
N ILE A 376 12.14 16.68 4.15
CA ILE A 376 11.30 17.83 4.52
C ILE A 376 10.77 18.54 3.27
N VAL A 377 11.62 18.74 2.26
CA VAL A 377 11.17 19.40 1.02
C VAL A 377 10.16 18.51 0.27
N SER A 378 10.37 17.19 0.20
CA SER A 378 9.37 16.29 -0.40
C SER A 378 8.03 16.34 0.36
N ALA A 379 8.05 16.40 1.69
CA ALA A 379 6.86 16.52 2.52
C ALA A 379 6.09 17.83 2.24
N VAL A 380 6.81 18.95 2.14
CA VAL A 380 6.20 20.27 1.86
C VAL A 380 5.58 20.28 0.46
N MET A 381 6.30 19.78 -0.55
CA MET A 381 5.76 19.71 -1.92
C MET A 381 4.54 18.80 -2.01
N SER A 382 4.59 17.64 -1.37
CA SER A 382 3.48 16.69 -1.32
C SER A 382 2.24 17.26 -0.61
N LEU A 383 2.41 18.19 0.35
CA LEU A 383 1.30 18.87 0.99
C LEU A 383 0.50 19.72 0.00
N PHE A 384 1.18 20.42 -0.91
CA PHE A 384 0.49 21.19 -1.96
C PHE A 384 -0.25 20.27 -2.95
N ASP A 385 0.38 19.18 -3.36
CA ASP A 385 -0.28 18.18 -4.22
C ASP A 385 -1.51 17.58 -3.52
N ALA A 386 -1.41 17.28 -2.23
CA ALA A 386 -2.53 16.77 -1.44
C ALA A 386 -3.68 17.77 -1.29
N LEU A 387 -3.37 19.06 -1.10
CA LEU A 387 -4.38 20.12 -1.08
C LEU A 387 -5.10 20.24 -2.43
N ASN A 388 -4.36 20.10 -3.53
CA ASN A 388 -4.94 20.09 -4.87
C ASN A 388 -5.86 18.88 -5.08
N VAL A 389 -5.45 17.69 -4.64
CA VAL A 389 -6.30 16.47 -4.68
C VAL A 389 -7.54 16.65 -3.81
N ALA A 390 -7.41 17.21 -2.62
CA ALA A 390 -8.54 17.47 -1.71
C ALA A 390 -9.53 18.48 -2.29
N GLN A 391 -9.04 19.53 -2.97
CA GLN A 391 -9.91 20.49 -3.66
C GLN A 391 -10.62 19.85 -4.85
N SER A 392 -9.89 19.15 -5.73
CA SER A 392 -10.46 18.51 -6.92
C SER A 392 -11.49 17.43 -6.58
N SER A 393 -11.33 16.80 -5.42
CA SER A 393 -12.28 15.82 -4.87
C SER A 393 -13.45 16.44 -4.10
N GLY A 394 -13.51 17.77 -3.99
CA GLY A 394 -14.57 18.47 -3.26
C GLY A 394 -14.51 18.34 -1.73
N LEU A 395 -13.40 17.84 -1.17
CA LEU A 395 -13.23 17.67 0.29
C LEU A 395 -13.00 19.00 1.01
N ILE A 396 -12.40 19.97 0.33
CA ILE A 396 -12.14 21.30 0.89
C ILE A 396 -12.64 22.38 -0.08
N PRO A 397 -13.24 23.49 0.43
CA PRO A 397 -13.70 24.61 -0.41
C PRO A 397 -12.60 25.63 -0.71
N ILE A 398 -11.34 25.31 -0.44
CA ILE A 398 -10.21 26.23 -0.60
C ILE A 398 -9.70 26.17 -2.03
N ASP A 399 -9.66 27.32 -2.72
CA ASP A 399 -9.05 27.40 -4.05
C ASP A 399 -7.51 27.48 -3.94
N VAL A 400 -6.85 26.43 -4.40
CA VAL A 400 -5.37 26.35 -4.43
C VAL A 400 -4.81 26.58 -5.84
N SER A 401 -5.64 26.90 -6.82
CA SER A 401 -5.24 27.05 -8.24
C SER A 401 -4.11 28.09 -8.43
N GLY A 402 -4.12 29.18 -7.67
CA GLY A 402 -3.06 30.18 -7.71
C GLY A 402 -1.68 29.62 -7.36
N ILE A 403 -1.60 28.81 -6.33
CA ILE A 403 -0.36 28.14 -5.88
C ILE A 403 0.03 27.06 -6.88
N MET A 404 -0.93 26.25 -7.32
CA MET A 404 -0.69 25.17 -8.29
C MET A 404 -0.18 25.70 -9.63
N ASN A 405 -0.63 26.85 -10.10
CA ASN A 405 -0.12 27.49 -11.30
C ASN A 405 1.38 27.86 -11.21
N ILE A 406 1.90 28.14 -10.01
CA ILE A 406 3.33 28.34 -9.77
C ILE A 406 4.05 26.99 -9.75
N ILE A 407 3.49 26.00 -9.04
CA ILE A 407 4.06 24.65 -8.92
C ILE A 407 4.15 23.96 -10.28
N TYR A 408 3.14 24.11 -11.13
CA TYR A 408 3.13 23.53 -12.49
C TYR A 408 4.19 24.10 -13.45
N LYS A 409 4.95 25.13 -13.05
CA LYS A 409 6.16 25.57 -13.76
C LYS A 409 7.38 24.70 -13.47
N ILE A 410 7.34 23.90 -12.40
CA ILE A 410 8.40 22.96 -12.05
C ILE A 410 8.37 21.80 -13.03
N PRO A 411 9.52 21.34 -13.55
CA PRO A 411 9.58 20.19 -14.43
C PRO A 411 8.88 18.95 -13.79
N PHE A 412 8.11 18.24 -14.59
CA PHE A 412 7.35 17.04 -14.22
C PHE A 412 6.17 17.28 -13.23
N ALA A 413 5.89 18.52 -12.84
CA ALA A 413 4.82 18.79 -11.87
C ALA A 413 3.43 18.41 -12.42
N ARG A 414 3.16 18.68 -13.70
CA ARG A 414 1.88 18.32 -14.34
C ARG A 414 1.64 16.80 -14.42
N GLN A 415 2.71 16.02 -14.40
CA GLN A 415 2.69 14.56 -14.39
C GLN A 415 2.59 13.97 -12.97
N GLY A 416 2.36 14.80 -11.93
CA GLY A 416 2.27 14.35 -10.55
C GLY A 416 3.61 14.18 -9.81
N PHE A 417 4.70 14.73 -10.35
CA PHE A 417 6.06 14.64 -9.80
C PHE A 417 6.62 16.00 -9.38
N ALA A 418 5.78 16.92 -8.92
CA ALA A 418 6.17 18.27 -8.49
C ALA A 418 7.25 18.23 -7.39
N TRP A 419 7.28 17.19 -6.59
CA TRP A 419 8.20 17.02 -5.46
C TRP A 419 9.63 16.63 -5.87
N VAL A 420 9.85 16.05 -7.07
CA VAL A 420 11.14 15.47 -7.45
C VAL A 420 12.26 16.49 -7.52
N VAL A 421 12.11 17.53 -8.35
CA VAL A 421 13.15 18.56 -8.54
C VAL A 421 13.45 19.33 -7.25
N PRO A 422 12.45 19.86 -6.51
CA PRO A 422 12.70 20.50 -5.22
C PRO A 422 13.39 19.59 -4.20
N THR A 423 13.06 18.28 -4.18
CA THR A 423 13.69 17.30 -3.29
C THR A 423 15.19 17.14 -3.58
N ILE A 424 15.57 17.07 -4.86
CA ILE A 424 16.99 17.02 -5.25
C ILE A 424 17.71 18.28 -4.80
N ILE A 425 17.12 19.46 -4.99
CA ILE A 425 17.68 20.72 -4.50
C ILE A 425 17.80 20.68 -2.98
N GLY A 426 16.75 20.26 -2.27
CA GLY A 426 16.72 20.09 -0.83
C GLY A 426 17.82 19.16 -0.29
N PHE A 427 18.11 18.08 -1.00
CA PHE A 427 19.20 17.16 -0.68
C PHE A 427 20.55 17.87 -0.65
N PHE A 428 20.91 18.59 -1.71
CA PHE A 428 22.19 19.27 -1.80
C PHE A 428 22.29 20.47 -0.85
N VAL A 429 21.25 21.31 -0.78
CA VAL A 429 21.20 22.46 0.14
C VAL A 429 21.29 21.98 1.59
N GLY A 430 20.54 20.98 1.97
CA GLY A 430 20.60 20.38 3.30
C GLY A 430 21.98 19.84 3.64
N ALA A 431 22.62 19.12 2.71
CA ALA A 431 23.99 18.62 2.88
C ALA A 431 25.00 19.74 3.13
N VAL A 432 24.94 20.82 2.34
CA VAL A 432 25.84 21.98 2.48
C VAL A 432 25.63 22.71 3.82
N ILE A 433 24.38 23.02 4.16
CA ILE A 433 24.06 23.73 5.43
C ILE A 433 24.55 22.90 6.64
N TYR A 434 24.40 21.57 6.59
CA TYR A 434 24.79 20.68 7.67
C TYR A 434 26.31 20.67 7.85
N LYS A 435 27.07 20.62 6.74
CA LYS A 435 28.52 20.67 6.71
C LYS A 435 29.04 22.02 7.24
N VAL A 436 28.47 23.13 6.79
CA VAL A 436 28.87 24.48 7.23
C VAL A 436 28.64 24.68 8.73
N ARG A 437 27.56 24.05 9.29
CA ARG A 437 27.28 24.09 10.72
C ARG A 437 28.17 23.17 11.57
N GLY A 438 29.11 22.46 10.98
CA GLY A 438 30.05 21.56 11.69
C GLY A 438 29.36 20.42 12.45
N LYS A 439 28.18 19.97 12.01
CA LYS A 439 27.45 18.89 12.67
C LYS A 439 27.94 17.52 12.22
N GLU A 440 28.04 16.61 13.16
CA GLU A 440 28.36 15.19 12.88
C GLU A 440 27.08 14.39 12.59
N SER A 441 27.17 13.50 11.61
CA SER A 441 26.06 12.62 11.25
C SER A 441 25.92 11.49 12.25
N ILE A 442 24.68 11.07 12.48
CA ILE A 442 24.36 9.92 13.30
C ILE A 442 24.86 8.67 12.56
N PRO A 443 25.64 7.77 13.19
CA PRO A 443 26.07 6.55 12.53
C PRO A 443 24.89 5.64 12.21
N TYR A 444 24.95 4.96 11.07
CA TYR A 444 23.99 3.92 10.72
C TYR A 444 24.12 2.74 11.68
N THR A 445 22.98 2.13 12.00
CA THR A 445 22.93 1.03 12.99
C THR A 445 23.49 -0.29 12.43
N ILE A 446 23.50 -0.48 11.08
CA ILE A 446 23.99 -1.67 10.36
C ILE A 446 25.01 -1.29 9.30
#